data_4dc1323fc4269df04140cd9d848dc8a9
#
_entry.id   4dc1323fc4269df04140cd9d848dc8a9
#
_cell.length_a   1.000
_cell.length_b   1.000
_cell.length_c   1.000
_cell.angle_alpha   90.00
_cell.angle_beta   90.00
_cell.angle_gamma   90.00
#
_symmetry.space_group_name_H-M   'P 1'
#
loop_
_entity.id
_entity.type
_entity.pdbx_description
1 polymer ?
#
loop_
_entity_poly.entity_id
_entity_poly.type
_entity_poly.pdbx_seq_one_letter_code
_entity_poly.pdbx_strand_id
1 'polypeptide(L)'
;MNTYKPSTPKGKFIVIEGCDFTGKSSVIEKLVETLKDLGNNACQMKALGETEYGKKRRQFLMENKEILSNEEQADLMIDAIQDMNKKLVIKQRDAIFVVCDRYWHSTLVYQGICQNAPEMVEERLSQANLIEPDLTFILDCKTSVILQRMKVRAEINAYDPKDGKEVEKIRNAYLTLSQRENTVLVEVGSKTIDEICEKILSYCA
;
A
#
# COMPACT_ATOMS: atom_id res chain seq x y z
N MET A 1 -7.90 45.38 1.70
CA MET A 1 -7.76 44.24 0.77
C MET A 1 -7.17 43.08 1.56
N ASN A 2 -8.02 42.14 1.92
CA ASN A 2 -7.62 40.97 2.73
C ASN A 2 -7.11 39.92 1.74
N THR A 3 -5.79 39.78 1.60
CA THR A 3 -5.19 38.73 0.76
C THR A 3 -5.31 37.41 1.50
N TYR A 4 -6.30 36.62 1.14
CA TYR A 4 -6.41 35.23 1.51
C TYR A 4 -5.15 34.52 1.00
N LYS A 5 -4.17 34.25 1.87
CA LYS A 5 -3.12 33.28 1.61
C LYS A 5 -3.77 31.91 1.74
N PRO A 6 -3.83 31.09 0.68
CA PRO A 6 -4.24 29.69 0.87
C PRO A 6 -3.28 29.07 1.88
N SER A 7 -3.84 28.46 2.92
CA SER A 7 -3.06 27.67 3.84
C SER A 7 -2.33 26.59 3.03
N THR A 8 -1.00 26.55 3.14
CA THR A 8 -0.20 25.46 2.56
C THR A 8 -0.86 24.15 2.99
N PRO A 9 -1.22 23.25 2.04
CA PRO A 9 -1.83 22.01 2.39
C PRO A 9 -0.90 21.26 3.33
N LYS A 10 -1.43 20.80 4.47
CA LYS A 10 -0.69 19.89 5.35
C LYS A 10 -0.38 18.64 4.53
N GLY A 11 0.86 18.18 4.56
CA GLY A 11 1.24 16.92 3.94
C GLY A 11 0.30 15.79 4.41
N LYS A 12 0.00 14.85 3.51
CA LYS A 12 -0.89 13.71 3.78
C LYS A 12 -0.10 12.41 3.71
N PHE A 13 -0.49 11.46 4.54
CA PHE A 13 -0.04 10.08 4.45
C PHE A 13 -1.03 9.28 3.61
N ILE A 14 -0.62 8.95 2.38
CA ILE A 14 -1.42 8.25 1.38
C ILE A 14 -0.85 6.86 1.19
N VAL A 15 -1.69 5.84 1.24
CA VAL A 15 -1.31 4.45 1.00
C VAL A 15 -1.90 3.97 -0.32
N ILE A 16 -1.08 3.31 -1.14
CA ILE A 16 -1.49 2.66 -2.39
C ILE A 16 -1.42 1.15 -2.19
N GLU A 17 -2.56 0.50 -2.27
CA GLU A 17 -2.76 -0.94 -2.05
C GLU A 17 -3.35 -1.63 -3.29
N GLY A 18 -3.49 -2.93 -3.23
CA GLY A 18 -4.07 -3.77 -4.28
C GLY A 18 -3.21 -4.97 -4.63
N CYS A 19 -3.76 -5.89 -5.41
CA CYS A 19 -3.05 -7.08 -5.90
C CYS A 19 -1.73 -6.71 -6.57
N ASP A 20 -0.80 -7.66 -6.63
CA ASP A 20 0.36 -7.51 -7.52
C ASP A 20 -0.12 -7.37 -8.96
N PHE A 21 0.70 -6.74 -9.79
CA PHE A 21 0.41 -6.46 -11.20
C PHE A 21 -0.72 -5.47 -11.50
N THR A 22 -1.29 -4.77 -10.50
CA THR A 22 -2.26 -3.69 -10.73
C THR A 22 -1.63 -2.37 -11.19
N GLY A 23 -0.28 -2.26 -11.13
CA GLY A 23 0.44 -1.06 -11.59
C GLY A 23 0.76 -0.07 -10.47
N LYS A 24 0.72 -0.49 -9.20
CA LYS A 24 1.00 0.37 -8.01
C LYS A 24 2.26 1.21 -8.16
N SER A 25 3.38 0.60 -8.48
CA SER A 25 4.68 1.30 -8.55
C SER A 25 4.65 2.45 -9.54
N SER A 26 4.12 2.23 -10.75
CA SER A 26 4.02 3.28 -11.78
C SER A 26 3.07 4.41 -11.37
N VAL A 27 1.96 4.07 -10.69
CA VAL A 27 1.03 5.07 -10.15
C VAL A 27 1.69 5.89 -9.04
N ILE A 28 2.44 5.25 -8.13
CA ILE A 28 3.15 5.92 -7.03
C ILE A 28 4.20 6.90 -7.58
N GLU A 29 5.03 6.45 -8.52
CA GLU A 29 6.05 7.28 -9.16
C GLU A 29 5.43 8.51 -9.80
N LYS A 30 4.39 8.32 -10.62
CA LYS A 30 3.70 9.40 -11.30
C LYS A 30 2.98 10.35 -10.33
N LEU A 31 2.34 9.81 -9.30
CA LEU A 31 1.65 10.62 -8.28
C LEU A 31 2.63 11.51 -7.51
N VAL A 32 3.79 10.98 -7.11
CA VAL A 32 4.83 11.76 -6.42
C VAL A 32 5.41 12.83 -7.33
N GLU A 33 5.65 12.54 -8.62
CA GLU A 33 6.08 13.52 -9.62
C GLU A 33 5.04 14.65 -9.74
N THR A 34 3.78 14.31 -9.98
CA THR A 34 2.69 15.28 -10.15
C THR A 34 2.50 16.16 -8.90
N LEU A 35 2.57 15.58 -7.69
CA LEU A 35 2.52 16.37 -6.45
C LEU A 35 3.65 17.39 -6.37
N LYS A 36 4.88 17.03 -6.80
CA LYS A 36 6.02 17.96 -6.84
C LYS A 36 5.83 19.05 -7.88
N ASP A 37 5.34 18.72 -9.07
CA ASP A 37 5.04 19.68 -10.14
C ASP A 37 3.97 20.70 -9.71
N LEU A 38 3.04 20.29 -8.85
CA LEU A 38 2.06 21.16 -8.21
C LEU A 38 2.64 22.00 -7.05
N GLY A 39 3.95 21.95 -6.81
CA GLY A 39 4.65 22.73 -5.79
C GLY A 39 4.60 22.14 -4.37
N ASN A 40 4.19 20.89 -4.21
CA ASN A 40 4.17 20.23 -2.91
C ASN A 40 5.49 19.51 -2.61
N ASN A 41 5.86 19.41 -1.34
CA ASN A 41 6.85 18.44 -0.92
C ASN A 41 6.22 17.06 -0.94
N ALA A 42 6.78 16.13 -1.73
CA ALA A 42 6.27 14.77 -1.83
C ALA A 42 7.39 13.74 -1.91
N CYS A 43 7.17 12.57 -1.29
CA CYS A 43 8.09 11.45 -1.39
C CYS A 43 7.32 10.12 -1.38
N GLN A 44 7.97 9.09 -1.93
CA GLN A 44 7.48 7.72 -1.76
C GLN A 44 8.12 7.07 -0.54
N MET A 45 7.40 6.11 0.03
CA MET A 45 7.88 5.16 1.04
C MET A 45 7.42 3.75 0.68
N LYS A 46 8.03 2.75 1.30
CA LYS A 46 7.64 1.35 1.09
C LYS A 46 7.61 0.62 2.43
N ALA A 47 6.46 0.03 2.78
CA ALA A 47 6.24 -0.58 4.09
C ALA A 47 7.35 -1.55 4.52
N LEU A 48 7.76 -2.46 3.64
CA LEU A 48 8.76 -3.49 3.94
C LEU A 48 10.14 -3.20 3.31
N GLY A 49 10.47 -1.97 3.03
CA GLY A 49 11.73 -1.65 2.33
C GLY A 49 12.31 -0.29 2.65
N GLU A 50 11.66 0.49 3.49
CA GLU A 50 12.05 1.86 3.81
C GLU A 50 13.26 1.95 4.74
N THR A 51 13.41 1.01 5.65
CA THR A 51 14.49 0.96 6.65
C THR A 51 15.37 -0.26 6.44
N GLU A 52 16.61 -0.23 6.94
CA GLU A 52 17.48 -1.41 6.94
C GLU A 52 16.90 -2.56 7.78
N TYR A 53 16.21 -2.22 8.88
CA TYR A 53 15.49 -3.20 9.68
C TYR A 53 14.34 -3.84 8.87
N GLY A 54 13.50 -3.04 8.24
CA GLY A 54 12.41 -3.52 7.40
C GLY A 54 12.89 -4.37 6.21
N LYS A 55 14.01 -3.99 5.57
CA LYS A 55 14.63 -4.78 4.49
C LYS A 55 15.07 -6.17 4.98
N LYS A 56 15.73 -6.25 6.16
CA LYS A 56 16.15 -7.52 6.75
C LYS A 56 14.95 -8.41 7.12
N ARG A 57 13.88 -7.81 7.70
CA ARG A 57 12.64 -8.54 8.01
C ARG A 57 11.98 -9.08 6.73
N ARG A 58 11.91 -8.26 5.70
CA ARG A 58 11.39 -8.68 4.39
C ARG A 58 12.21 -9.81 3.78
N GLN A 59 13.54 -9.71 3.79
CA GLN A 59 14.42 -10.76 3.28
C GLN A 59 14.21 -12.06 4.05
N PHE A 60 14.24 -12.01 5.38
CA PHE A 60 14.01 -13.18 6.24
C PHE A 60 12.66 -13.83 5.96
N LEU A 61 11.59 -13.02 5.81
CA LEU A 61 10.25 -13.50 5.48
C LEU A 61 10.22 -14.20 4.12
N MET A 62 10.88 -13.64 3.08
CA MET A 62 10.90 -14.25 1.75
C MET A 62 11.64 -15.59 1.71
N GLU A 63 12.74 -15.69 2.46
CA GLU A 63 13.58 -16.89 2.54
C GLU A 63 12.92 -18.00 3.37
N ASN A 64 12.07 -17.66 4.34
CA ASN A 64 11.52 -18.59 5.32
C ASN A 64 9.99 -18.73 5.28
N LYS A 65 9.33 -18.21 4.26
CA LYS A 65 7.85 -18.20 4.15
C LYS A 65 7.21 -19.57 4.39
N GLU A 66 7.81 -20.62 3.86
CA GLU A 66 7.23 -21.98 3.91
C GLU A 66 7.34 -22.63 5.31
N ILE A 67 8.24 -22.15 6.17
CA ILE A 67 8.48 -22.70 7.51
C ILE A 67 7.91 -21.82 8.63
N LEU A 68 7.66 -20.54 8.35
CA LEU A 68 7.07 -19.62 9.31
C LEU A 68 5.55 -19.83 9.41
N SER A 69 5.05 -19.87 10.64
CA SER A 69 3.61 -19.80 10.87
C SER A 69 3.02 -18.49 10.35
N ASN A 70 1.72 -18.49 10.14
CA ASN A 70 1.01 -17.31 9.68
C ASN A 70 1.12 -16.13 10.66
N GLU A 71 1.15 -16.43 11.96
CA GLU A 71 1.35 -15.46 13.03
C GLU A 71 2.74 -14.83 12.98
N GLU A 72 3.79 -15.64 12.86
CA GLU A 72 5.16 -15.17 12.74
C GLU A 72 5.37 -14.30 11.50
N GLN A 73 4.73 -14.64 10.37
CA GLN A 73 4.74 -13.80 9.17
C GLN A 73 4.08 -12.44 9.43
N ALA A 74 2.92 -12.42 10.10
CA ALA A 74 2.21 -11.20 10.45
C ALA A 74 3.05 -10.32 11.39
N ASP A 75 3.64 -10.90 12.43
CA ASP A 75 4.48 -10.17 13.38
C ASP A 75 5.71 -9.53 12.71
N LEU A 76 6.39 -10.26 11.81
CA LEU A 76 7.52 -9.73 11.05
C LEU A 76 7.14 -8.53 10.17
N MET A 77 5.95 -8.57 9.55
CA MET A 77 5.45 -7.47 8.73
C MET A 77 5.06 -6.27 9.58
N ILE A 78 4.37 -6.48 10.70
CA ILE A 78 3.96 -5.42 11.63
C ILE A 78 5.18 -4.74 12.24
N ASP A 79 6.18 -5.49 12.68
CA ASP A 79 7.45 -4.96 13.19
C ASP A 79 8.14 -4.04 12.17
N ALA A 80 8.19 -4.44 10.90
CA ALA A 80 8.80 -3.64 9.85
C ALA A 80 8.03 -2.34 9.60
N ILE A 81 6.71 -2.37 9.68
CA ILE A 81 5.83 -1.20 9.56
C ILE A 81 6.02 -0.25 10.75
N GLN A 82 6.09 -0.77 11.96
CA GLN A 82 6.35 0.04 13.16
C GLN A 82 7.71 0.76 13.09
N ASP A 83 8.73 0.08 12.56
CA ASP A 83 10.03 0.73 12.37
C ASP A 83 10.00 1.81 11.29
N MET A 84 9.26 1.60 10.20
CA MET A 84 9.01 2.61 9.17
C MET A 84 8.30 3.84 9.74
N ASN A 85 7.37 3.68 10.67
CA ASN A 85 6.61 4.77 11.29
C ASN A 85 7.50 5.80 11.97
N LYS A 86 8.69 5.42 12.45
CA LYS A 86 9.67 6.37 13.01
C LYS A 86 10.11 7.42 11.99
N LYS A 87 10.29 7.00 10.73
CA LYS A 87 10.59 7.92 9.62
C LYS A 87 9.36 8.70 9.16
N LEU A 88 8.19 8.06 9.16
CA LEU A 88 6.93 8.67 8.76
C LEU A 88 6.57 9.87 9.64
N VAL A 89 6.71 9.76 10.97
CA VAL A 89 6.50 10.87 11.92
C VAL A 89 7.33 12.10 11.55
N ILE A 90 8.60 11.91 11.18
CA ILE A 90 9.48 13.02 10.79
C ILE A 90 8.95 13.69 9.52
N LYS A 91 8.61 12.90 8.50
CA LYS A 91 8.10 13.42 7.23
C LYS A 91 6.77 14.17 7.37
N GLN A 92 5.88 13.68 8.23
CA GLN A 92 4.61 14.37 8.50
C GLN A 92 4.81 15.73 9.17
N ARG A 93 5.80 15.87 10.08
CA ARG A 93 6.15 17.16 10.70
C ARG A 93 6.59 18.19 9.67
N ASP A 94 7.27 17.75 8.61
CA ASP A 94 7.78 18.61 7.55
C ASP A 94 6.72 18.91 6.48
N ALA A 95 5.44 18.62 6.73
CA ALA A 95 4.31 18.80 5.82
C ALA A 95 4.54 18.17 4.44
N ILE A 96 5.16 16.99 4.41
CA ILE A 96 5.46 16.23 3.19
C ILE A 96 4.28 15.31 2.86
N PHE A 97 3.89 15.26 1.60
CA PHE A 97 3.03 14.19 1.10
C PHE A 97 3.84 12.90 1.05
N VAL A 98 3.42 11.91 1.82
CA VAL A 98 4.05 10.58 1.82
C VAL A 98 3.14 9.62 1.09
N VAL A 99 3.59 9.11 -0.06
CA VAL A 99 2.88 8.08 -0.84
C VAL A 99 3.55 6.73 -0.56
N CYS A 100 2.86 5.85 0.12
CA CYS A 100 3.39 4.57 0.58
C CYS A 100 2.93 3.40 -0.30
N ASP A 101 3.91 2.61 -0.78
CA ASP A 101 3.65 1.33 -1.44
C ASP A 101 3.37 0.27 -0.39
N ARG A 102 2.09 -0.09 -0.23
CA ARG A 102 1.56 -1.01 0.77
C ARG A 102 1.69 -0.49 2.21
N TYR A 103 0.89 -1.06 3.09
CA TYR A 103 0.93 -0.80 4.52
C TYR A 103 0.33 -2.00 5.27
N TRP A 104 -0.20 -1.82 6.49
CA TRP A 104 -0.81 -2.87 7.28
C TRP A 104 -1.97 -3.61 6.58
N HIS A 105 -2.63 -2.97 5.62
CA HIS A 105 -3.69 -3.58 4.82
C HIS A 105 -3.20 -4.83 4.08
N SER A 106 -1.98 -4.79 3.54
CA SER A 106 -1.37 -5.97 2.92
C SER A 106 -1.20 -7.11 3.92
N THR A 107 -0.79 -6.85 5.17
CA THR A 107 -0.67 -7.87 6.21
C THR A 107 -2.04 -8.50 6.51
N LEU A 108 -3.08 -7.67 6.64
CA LEU A 108 -4.44 -8.16 6.87
C LEU A 108 -4.97 -8.99 5.68
N VAL A 109 -4.63 -8.62 4.45
CA VAL A 109 -5.02 -9.40 3.26
C VAL A 109 -4.28 -10.73 3.22
N TYR A 110 -2.95 -10.72 3.25
CA TYR A 110 -2.15 -11.92 2.97
C TYR A 110 -2.07 -12.89 4.16
N GLN A 111 -1.87 -12.41 5.38
CA GLN A 111 -1.78 -13.21 6.60
C GLN A 111 -3.11 -13.37 7.33
N GLY A 112 -4.04 -12.44 7.11
CA GLY A 112 -5.38 -12.48 7.70
C GLY A 112 -6.39 -13.16 6.78
N ILE A 113 -7.04 -12.40 5.92
CA ILE A 113 -8.21 -12.83 5.13
C ILE A 113 -7.89 -14.03 4.23
N CYS A 114 -6.74 -13.98 3.54
CA CYS A 114 -6.32 -15.08 2.66
C CYS A 114 -5.93 -16.35 3.42
N GLN A 115 -5.69 -16.29 4.71
CA GLN A 115 -5.39 -17.46 5.55
C GLN A 115 -6.54 -17.84 6.48
N ASN A 116 -7.72 -17.23 6.32
CA ASN A 116 -8.89 -17.41 7.19
C ASN A 116 -8.61 -17.11 8.67
N ALA A 117 -7.77 -16.13 8.94
CA ALA A 117 -7.36 -15.69 10.27
C ALA A 117 -7.35 -14.15 10.40
N PRO A 118 -8.40 -13.42 9.91
CA PRO A 118 -8.40 -11.96 9.98
C PRO A 118 -8.39 -11.44 11.41
N GLU A 119 -9.11 -12.08 12.35
CA GLU A 119 -9.19 -11.68 13.74
C GLU A 119 -7.81 -11.70 14.42
N MET A 120 -7.01 -12.72 14.15
CA MET A 120 -5.64 -12.84 14.66
C MET A 120 -4.78 -11.65 14.22
N VAL A 121 -4.86 -11.25 12.95
CA VAL A 121 -4.09 -10.12 12.43
C VAL A 121 -4.63 -8.80 12.95
N GLU A 122 -5.95 -8.63 13.02
CA GLU A 122 -6.58 -7.40 13.54
C GLU A 122 -6.23 -7.17 15.02
N GLU A 123 -6.19 -8.22 15.84
CA GLU A 123 -5.74 -8.14 17.22
C GLU A 123 -4.30 -7.60 17.30
N ARG A 124 -3.37 -8.16 16.53
CA ARG A 124 -1.97 -7.72 16.48
C ARG A 124 -1.82 -6.28 15.98
N LEU A 125 -2.55 -5.92 14.94
CA LEU A 125 -2.57 -4.55 14.42
C LEU A 125 -3.07 -3.55 15.45
N SER A 126 -4.10 -3.89 16.23
CA SER A 126 -4.64 -3.03 17.28
C SER A 126 -3.63 -2.73 18.40
N GLN A 127 -2.70 -3.65 18.65
CA GLN A 127 -1.62 -3.52 19.64
C GLN A 127 -0.39 -2.78 19.10
N ALA A 128 -0.28 -2.66 17.78
CA ALA A 128 0.94 -2.21 17.12
C ALA A 128 1.14 -0.69 17.10
N ASN A 129 0.17 0.11 17.56
CA ASN A 129 0.22 1.58 17.56
C ASN A 129 0.73 2.17 16.23
N LEU A 130 0.11 1.76 15.14
CA LEU A 130 0.45 2.22 13.79
C LEU A 130 -0.17 3.60 13.51
N ILE A 131 0.48 4.37 12.64
CA ILE A 131 -0.06 5.65 12.16
C ILE A 131 -1.14 5.34 11.13
N GLU A 132 -2.37 5.84 11.35
CA GLU A 132 -3.44 5.67 10.36
C GLU A 132 -3.19 6.53 9.12
N PRO A 133 -3.37 5.98 7.91
CA PRO A 133 -3.33 6.76 6.69
C PRO A 133 -4.45 7.80 6.63
N ASP A 134 -4.15 8.99 6.10
CA ASP A 134 -5.20 9.96 5.78
C ASP A 134 -6.11 9.44 4.67
N LEU A 135 -5.54 8.70 3.71
CA LEU A 135 -6.26 8.06 2.60
C LEU A 135 -5.56 6.76 2.18
N THR A 136 -6.35 5.75 1.90
CA THR A 136 -5.90 4.50 1.28
C THR A 136 -6.58 4.32 -0.08
N PHE A 137 -5.82 4.09 -1.14
CA PHE A 137 -6.34 3.77 -2.46
C PHE A 137 -6.06 2.32 -2.80
N ILE A 138 -7.11 1.55 -3.02
CA ILE A 138 -6.99 0.16 -3.47
C ILE A 138 -7.13 0.14 -4.99
N LEU A 139 -6.03 -0.17 -5.67
CA LEU A 139 -6.01 -0.31 -7.13
C LEU A 139 -6.56 -1.69 -7.51
N ASP A 140 -7.67 -1.71 -8.22
CA ASP A 140 -8.34 -2.93 -8.67
C ASP A 140 -8.39 -3.05 -10.19
N CYS A 141 -8.24 -4.26 -10.69
CA CYS A 141 -8.56 -4.60 -12.06
C CYS A 141 -9.01 -6.06 -12.17
N LYS A 142 -9.61 -6.42 -13.30
CA LYS A 142 -10.10 -7.77 -13.54
C LYS A 142 -8.98 -8.80 -13.44
N THR A 143 -9.26 -9.95 -12.87
CA THR A 143 -8.35 -11.09 -12.73
C THR A 143 -7.67 -11.45 -14.06
N SER A 144 -8.38 -11.39 -15.19
CA SER A 144 -7.80 -11.64 -16.52
C SER A 144 -6.69 -10.66 -16.89
N VAL A 145 -6.79 -9.38 -16.49
CA VAL A 145 -5.77 -8.36 -16.73
C VAL A 145 -4.54 -8.64 -15.86
N ILE A 146 -4.72 -8.99 -14.60
CA ILE A 146 -3.63 -9.37 -13.69
C ILE A 146 -2.86 -10.56 -14.27
N LEU A 147 -3.57 -11.62 -14.66
CA LEU A 147 -2.96 -12.83 -15.24
C LEU A 147 -2.21 -12.54 -16.54
N GLN A 148 -2.70 -11.62 -17.36
CA GLN A 148 -2.01 -11.20 -18.57
C GLN A 148 -0.69 -10.48 -18.23
N ARG A 149 -0.71 -9.57 -17.27
CA ARG A 149 0.47 -8.81 -16.82
C ARG A 149 1.50 -9.72 -16.12
N MET A 150 1.05 -10.73 -15.37
CA MET A 150 1.92 -11.74 -14.75
C MET A 150 2.77 -12.50 -15.79
N LYS A 151 2.17 -12.87 -16.93
CA LYS A 151 2.88 -13.63 -18.01
C LYS A 151 4.05 -12.86 -18.63
N VAL A 152 4.03 -11.53 -18.54
CA VAL A 152 5.06 -10.66 -19.14
C VAL A 152 6.21 -10.38 -18.19
N ARG A 153 6.00 -10.53 -16.88
CA ARG A 153 7.03 -10.27 -15.86
C ARG A 153 7.96 -11.48 -15.72
N ALA A 154 9.27 -11.23 -15.79
CA ALA A 154 10.29 -12.30 -15.73
C ALA A 154 10.56 -12.82 -14.31
N GLU A 155 10.30 -12.01 -13.26
CA GLU A 155 10.60 -12.36 -11.88
C GLU A 155 9.31 -12.62 -11.08
N ILE A 156 9.26 -13.76 -10.41
CA ILE A 156 8.18 -14.17 -9.51
C ILE A 156 8.73 -14.18 -8.09
N ASN A 157 8.02 -13.58 -7.14
CA ASN A 157 8.37 -13.63 -5.72
C ASN A 157 7.47 -14.61 -4.94
N ALA A 158 7.86 -14.92 -3.71
CA ALA A 158 7.17 -15.91 -2.86
C ALA A 158 5.70 -15.58 -2.55
N TYR A 159 5.28 -14.32 -2.68
CA TYR A 159 3.91 -13.85 -2.42
C TYR A 159 3.11 -13.56 -3.68
N ASP A 160 3.73 -13.67 -4.87
CA ASP A 160 2.98 -13.56 -6.12
C ASP A 160 1.97 -14.72 -6.22
N PRO A 161 0.73 -14.46 -6.68
CA PRO A 161 -0.28 -15.50 -6.82
C PRO A 161 0.15 -16.53 -7.85
N LYS A 162 -0.11 -17.81 -7.57
CA LYS A 162 0.28 -18.93 -8.43
C LYS A 162 -0.68 -19.12 -9.61
N ASP A 163 -1.94 -18.79 -9.42
CA ASP A 163 -2.99 -19.00 -10.42
C ASP A 163 -4.13 -17.95 -10.30
N GLY A 164 -5.14 -18.09 -11.17
CA GLY A 164 -6.29 -17.19 -11.18
C GLY A 164 -7.18 -17.30 -9.93
N LYS A 165 -7.18 -18.43 -9.24
CA LYS A 165 -7.96 -18.58 -8.00
C LYS A 165 -7.32 -17.81 -6.84
N GLU A 166 -5.99 -17.87 -6.74
CA GLU A 166 -5.25 -17.04 -5.77
C GLU A 166 -5.39 -15.55 -6.07
N VAL A 167 -5.29 -15.14 -7.34
CA VAL A 167 -5.55 -13.75 -7.74
C VAL A 167 -6.92 -13.30 -7.29
N GLU A 168 -7.96 -14.11 -7.56
CA GLU A 168 -9.34 -13.77 -7.19
C GLU A 168 -9.52 -13.71 -5.67
N LYS A 169 -8.91 -14.62 -4.93
CA LYS A 169 -8.93 -14.61 -3.46
C LYS A 169 -8.32 -13.34 -2.88
N ILE A 170 -7.12 -12.95 -3.35
CA ILE A 170 -6.44 -11.73 -2.91
C ILE A 170 -7.24 -10.50 -3.31
N ARG A 171 -7.74 -10.45 -4.54
CA ARG A 171 -8.58 -9.36 -5.03
C ARG A 171 -9.83 -9.18 -4.17
N ASN A 172 -10.57 -10.25 -3.88
CA ASN A 172 -11.77 -10.20 -3.04
C ASN A 172 -11.45 -9.73 -1.61
N ALA A 173 -10.31 -10.12 -1.06
CA ALA A 173 -9.85 -9.62 0.23
C ALA A 173 -9.62 -8.10 0.21
N TYR A 174 -9.00 -7.56 -0.84
CA TYR A 174 -8.87 -6.10 -1.01
C TYR A 174 -10.22 -5.41 -1.21
N LEU A 175 -11.14 -6.00 -1.97
CA LEU A 175 -12.50 -5.46 -2.15
C LEU A 175 -13.26 -5.39 -0.81
N THR A 176 -13.07 -6.34 0.09
CA THR A 176 -13.63 -6.26 1.45
C THR A 176 -13.04 -5.08 2.22
N LEU A 177 -11.73 -4.83 2.12
CA LEU A 177 -11.09 -3.69 2.78
C LEU A 177 -11.52 -2.33 2.20
N SER A 178 -11.97 -2.28 0.95
CA SER A 178 -12.43 -1.02 0.34
C SER A 178 -13.69 -0.42 1.00
N GLN A 179 -14.35 -1.16 1.87
CA GLN A 179 -15.48 -0.69 2.67
C GLN A 179 -15.07 0.03 3.97
N ARG A 180 -13.79 0.06 4.31
CA ARG A 180 -13.28 0.76 5.50
C ARG A 180 -13.26 2.28 5.26
N GLU A 181 -13.34 3.03 6.34
CA GLU A 181 -13.20 4.49 6.31
C GLU A 181 -11.89 4.92 5.64
N ASN A 182 -11.88 6.09 5.03
CA ASN A 182 -10.73 6.66 4.33
C ASN A 182 -10.12 5.75 3.25
N THR A 183 -10.88 4.76 2.77
CA THR A 183 -10.44 3.81 1.72
C THR A 183 -11.26 4.01 0.45
N VAL A 184 -10.56 4.16 -0.68
CA VAL A 184 -11.14 4.41 -1.99
C VAL A 184 -10.74 3.32 -2.95
N LEU A 185 -11.72 2.66 -3.57
CA LEU A 185 -11.49 1.71 -4.66
C LEU A 185 -11.26 2.46 -5.97
N VAL A 186 -10.16 2.17 -6.65
CA VAL A 186 -9.81 2.76 -7.95
C VAL A 186 -9.65 1.65 -8.99
N GLU A 187 -10.59 1.57 -9.92
CA GLU A 187 -10.50 0.65 -11.06
C GLU A 187 -9.42 1.14 -12.04
N VAL A 188 -8.46 0.27 -12.37
CA VAL A 188 -7.27 0.64 -13.15
C VAL A 188 -7.10 -0.18 -14.45
N GLY A 189 -8.02 -1.11 -14.73
CA GLY A 189 -7.85 -2.08 -15.82
C GLY A 189 -7.80 -1.46 -17.22
N SER A 190 -8.59 -0.42 -17.46
CA SER A 190 -8.74 0.26 -18.75
C SER A 190 -8.27 1.72 -18.75
N LYS A 191 -7.72 2.19 -17.63
CA LYS A 191 -7.29 3.58 -17.45
C LYS A 191 -5.80 3.77 -17.68
N THR A 192 -5.44 4.96 -18.14
CA THR A 192 -4.06 5.43 -18.18
C THR A 192 -3.57 5.78 -16.77
N ILE A 193 -2.26 5.83 -16.59
CA ILE A 193 -1.66 6.22 -15.30
C ILE A 193 -2.08 7.65 -14.93
N ASP A 194 -2.15 8.56 -15.89
CA ASP A 194 -2.57 9.94 -15.68
C ASP A 194 -4.02 10.03 -15.17
N GLU A 195 -4.96 9.33 -15.79
CA GLU A 195 -6.36 9.27 -15.32
C GLU A 195 -6.49 8.70 -13.90
N ILE A 196 -5.65 7.72 -13.55
CA ILE A 196 -5.60 7.15 -12.20
C ILE A 196 -5.07 8.19 -11.21
N CYS A 197 -3.99 8.88 -11.55
CA CYS A 197 -3.41 9.93 -10.71
C CYS A 197 -4.36 11.11 -10.52
N GLU A 198 -5.03 11.58 -11.57
CA GLU A 198 -6.05 12.63 -11.48
C GLU A 198 -7.18 12.23 -10.53
N LYS A 199 -7.65 10.98 -10.63
CA LYS A 199 -8.66 10.44 -9.71
C LYS A 199 -8.17 10.46 -8.26
N ILE A 200 -6.95 10.02 -7.98
CA ILE A 200 -6.36 10.02 -6.64
C ILE A 200 -6.23 11.45 -6.11
N LEU A 201 -5.69 12.36 -6.92
CA LEU A 201 -5.51 13.77 -6.55
C LEU A 201 -6.83 14.48 -6.22
N SER A 202 -7.94 14.10 -6.86
CA SER A 202 -9.26 14.65 -6.57
C SER A 202 -9.74 14.40 -5.12
N TYR A 203 -9.16 13.44 -4.43
CA TYR A 203 -9.42 13.18 -3.00
C TYR A 203 -8.40 13.85 -2.07
N CYS A 204 -7.29 14.35 -2.62
CA CYS A 204 -6.22 14.96 -1.83
C CYS A 204 -6.40 16.48 -1.65
N ALA A 205 -7.35 17.06 -2.37
CA ALA A 205 -7.67 18.51 -2.32
C ALA A 205 -8.26 18.97 -0.99
#